data_d289d2cb02c10a10836065451df8bc0b
#
_entry.id   d289d2cb02c10a10836065451df8bc0b
#
_cell.length_a   1.000
_cell.length_b   1.000
_cell.length_c   1.000
_cell.angle_alpha   90.00
_cell.angle_beta   90.00
_cell.angle_gamma   90.00
#
_symmetry.space_group_name_H-M   'P 1'
#
loop_
_entity.id
_entity.type
_entity.pdbx_description
1 polymer ?
#
loop_
_entity_poly.entity_id
_entity_poly.type
_entity_poly.pdbx_seq_one_letter_code
_entity_poly.pdbx_strand_id
1 'polypeptide(L)'
;MCIRDSFVSIHANASRGKRRDINGLETFYFRGWRGRLLAKRIQKQILRVSPGSPDRGVKQGRFYVIKNTRMPAVLVEIGFLTGRLDARRLEKIMHRKRLAYAISKGILEYLDKVG
;
A
#
# COMPACT_ATOMS: atom_id res chain seq x y z
N MET A 1 -18.08 7.64 -20.06
CA MET A 1 -17.29 8.03 -18.90
C MET A 1 -17.08 6.84 -17.98
N CYS A 2 -15.86 6.57 -17.62
CA CYS A 2 -15.58 5.53 -16.63
C CYS A 2 -15.69 6.11 -15.22
N ILE A 3 -16.52 5.53 -14.39
CA ILE A 3 -16.71 5.98 -13.01
C ILE A 3 -15.79 5.25 -12.03
N ARG A 4 -15.01 4.28 -12.53
CA ARG A 4 -14.06 3.52 -11.72
C ARG A 4 -12.67 3.63 -12.33
N ASP A 5 -11.86 4.50 -11.78
CA ASP A 5 -10.54 4.79 -12.32
C ASP A 5 -9.45 3.93 -11.72
N SER A 6 -9.67 3.36 -10.54
CA SER A 6 -8.66 2.59 -9.85
C SER A 6 -9.28 1.69 -8.80
N PHE A 7 -8.51 0.70 -8.36
CA PHE A 7 -8.88 -0.23 -7.30
C PHE A 7 -7.74 -0.30 -6.31
N VAL A 8 -8.04 -0.10 -5.03
CA VAL A 8 -7.05 -0.13 -3.96
C VAL A 8 -7.50 -1.11 -2.89
N SER A 9 -6.69 -2.15 -2.66
CA SER A 9 -6.90 -3.11 -1.59
C SER A 9 -5.87 -2.88 -0.49
N ILE A 10 -6.30 -2.86 0.76
CA ILE A 10 -5.44 -2.57 1.90
C ILE A 10 -5.34 -3.80 2.78
N HIS A 11 -4.11 -4.24 3.05
CA HIS A 11 -3.84 -5.44 3.82
C HIS A 11 -2.80 -5.19 4.88
N ALA A 12 -2.86 -5.97 5.95
CA ALA A 12 -1.78 -6.11 6.91
C ALA A 12 -1.16 -7.49 6.70
N ASN A 13 0.15 -7.51 6.56
CA ASN A 13 0.90 -8.69 6.19
C ASN A 13 1.27 -9.56 7.39
N ALA A 14 1.68 -10.79 7.14
CA ALA A 14 2.25 -11.67 8.15
C ALA A 14 3.40 -12.45 7.52
N SER A 15 4.52 -12.52 8.23
CA SER A 15 5.67 -13.26 7.74
C SER A 15 5.52 -14.75 8.02
N ARG A 16 6.16 -15.58 7.18
CA ARG A 16 6.26 -17.01 7.45
C ARG A 16 7.07 -17.21 8.73
N GLY A 17 6.60 -18.12 9.58
CA GLY A 17 7.27 -18.39 10.85
C GLY A 17 7.13 -17.28 11.87
N LYS A 18 6.25 -16.31 11.63
CA LYS A 18 5.97 -15.21 12.56
C LYS A 18 7.23 -14.48 13.00
N ARG A 19 8.07 -14.10 12.07
CA ARG A 19 9.34 -13.41 12.32
C ARG A 19 9.10 -11.98 12.76
N ARG A 20 9.54 -11.65 13.97
CA ARG A 20 9.33 -10.33 14.57
C ARG A 20 10.24 -9.25 14.01
N ASP A 21 11.32 -9.66 13.35
CA ASP A 21 12.28 -8.76 12.72
C ASP A 21 11.88 -8.33 11.30
N ILE A 22 10.82 -8.91 10.73
CA ILE A 22 10.33 -8.52 9.44
C ILE A 22 9.24 -7.47 9.60
N ASN A 23 9.53 -6.27 9.13
CA ASN A 23 8.66 -5.11 9.18
C ASN A 23 8.73 -4.36 7.84
N GLY A 24 7.84 -3.42 7.64
CA GLY A 24 7.93 -2.50 6.52
C GLY A 24 6.67 -2.36 5.71
N LEU A 25 6.69 -1.35 4.86
CA LEU A 25 5.58 -0.98 3.99
C LEU A 25 5.89 -1.38 2.56
N GLU A 26 4.89 -1.88 1.85
CA GLU A 26 5.07 -2.38 0.50
C GLU A 26 3.78 -2.19 -0.28
N THR A 27 3.89 -1.82 -1.56
CA THR A 27 2.71 -1.70 -2.41
C THR A 27 2.93 -2.49 -3.69
N PHE A 28 1.97 -3.34 -4.02
CA PHE A 28 2.00 -4.17 -5.21
C PHE A 28 1.04 -3.62 -6.26
N TYR A 29 1.42 -3.72 -7.52
CA TYR A 29 0.52 -3.50 -8.65
C TYR A 29 0.54 -4.75 -9.53
N PHE A 30 -0.54 -4.96 -10.31
CA PHE A 30 -0.59 -6.14 -11.17
C PHE A 30 0.12 -5.89 -12.50
N ARG A 31 -0.28 -4.81 -13.20
CA ARG A 31 0.26 -4.53 -14.54
C ARG A 31 0.10 -3.06 -14.91
N GLY A 32 0.87 -2.65 -15.92
CA GLY A 32 0.73 -1.36 -16.58
C GLY A 32 1.38 -0.20 -15.83
N TRP A 33 1.65 0.86 -16.60
CA TRP A 33 2.31 2.05 -16.04
C TRP A 33 1.42 2.80 -15.05
N ARG A 34 0.08 2.77 -15.27
CA ARG A 34 -0.85 3.44 -14.36
C ARG A 34 -0.91 2.74 -13.00
N GLY A 35 -0.97 1.41 -13.01
CA GLY A 35 -0.90 0.65 -11.76
C GLY A 35 0.38 0.93 -11.00
N ARG A 36 1.49 0.94 -11.71
CA ARG A 36 2.80 1.24 -11.11
C ARG A 36 2.86 2.66 -10.56
N LEU A 37 2.34 3.64 -11.29
CA LEU A 37 2.31 5.02 -10.83
C LEU A 37 1.45 5.18 -9.58
N LEU A 38 0.26 4.58 -9.56
CA LEU A 38 -0.61 4.59 -8.40
C LEU A 38 0.11 4.00 -7.18
N ALA A 39 0.76 2.85 -7.36
CA ALA A 39 1.50 2.19 -6.30
C ALA A 39 2.63 3.07 -5.78
N LYS A 40 3.38 3.72 -6.66
CA LYS A 40 4.47 4.61 -6.26
C LYS A 40 4.00 5.81 -5.45
N ARG A 41 2.90 6.41 -5.86
CA ARG A 41 2.35 7.57 -5.15
C ARG A 41 1.87 7.19 -3.75
N ILE A 42 1.19 6.06 -3.64
CA ILE A 42 0.72 5.56 -2.34
C ILE A 42 1.92 5.22 -1.45
N GLN A 43 2.89 4.45 -1.97
CA GLN A 43 4.06 4.04 -1.20
C GLN A 43 4.82 5.24 -0.64
N LYS A 44 5.02 6.26 -1.46
CA LYS A 44 5.69 7.49 -1.03
C LYS A 44 4.96 8.15 0.13
N GLN A 45 3.65 8.25 0.05
CA GLN A 45 2.88 8.93 1.08
C GLN A 45 2.79 8.15 2.39
N ILE A 46 2.62 6.82 2.33
CA ILE A 46 2.57 6.03 3.57
C ILE A 46 3.92 6.02 4.29
N LEU A 47 5.02 6.06 3.56
CA LEU A 47 6.36 6.16 4.16
C LEU A 47 6.53 7.47 4.94
N ARG A 48 5.97 8.56 4.45
CA ARG A 48 6.07 9.87 5.12
C ARG A 48 5.42 9.88 6.50
N VAL A 49 4.36 9.12 6.69
CA VAL A 49 3.62 9.09 7.96
C VAL A 49 4.05 7.95 8.86
N SER A 50 5.03 7.16 8.44
CA SER A 50 5.54 6.02 9.21
C SER A 50 7.07 6.08 9.27
N PRO A 51 7.63 7.10 9.93
CA PRO A 51 9.08 7.27 9.99
C PRO A 51 9.74 6.08 10.67
N GLY A 52 10.86 5.65 10.09
CA GLY A 52 11.58 4.48 10.60
C GLY A 52 11.07 3.14 10.10
N SER A 53 9.93 3.10 9.43
CA SER A 53 9.47 1.85 8.80
C SER A 53 10.37 1.51 7.61
N PRO A 54 10.79 0.24 7.48
CA PRO A 54 11.50 -0.18 6.28
C PRO A 54 10.66 0.06 5.03
N ASP A 55 11.29 0.60 4.00
CA ASP A 55 10.68 0.77 2.69
C ASP A 55 10.93 -0.51 1.89
N ARG A 56 9.89 -1.34 1.75
CA ARG A 56 9.99 -2.57 0.98
C ARG A 56 9.69 -2.34 -0.50
N GLY A 57 9.34 -1.12 -0.87
CA GLY A 57 9.24 -0.68 -2.24
C GLY A 57 7.93 -0.99 -2.92
N VAL A 58 7.94 -0.74 -4.22
CA VAL A 58 6.82 -1.03 -5.12
C VAL A 58 7.21 -2.23 -5.96
N LYS A 59 6.34 -3.23 -6.02
CA LYS A 59 6.61 -4.49 -6.74
C LYS A 59 5.41 -4.92 -7.54
N GLN A 60 5.66 -5.68 -8.57
CA GLN A 60 4.61 -6.33 -9.34
C GLN A 60 4.22 -7.63 -8.65
N GLY A 61 2.89 -7.88 -8.54
CA GLY A 61 2.40 -9.09 -7.88
C GLY A 61 1.09 -9.56 -8.48
N ARG A 62 0.85 -10.86 -8.46
CA ARG A 62 -0.34 -11.48 -9.03
C ARG A 62 -1.32 -11.91 -7.95
N PHE A 63 -1.76 -10.94 -7.16
CA PHE A 63 -2.78 -11.22 -6.15
C PHE A 63 -4.15 -11.29 -6.78
N TYR A 64 -4.98 -12.22 -6.30
CA TYR A 64 -6.31 -12.44 -6.85
C TYR A 64 -7.12 -11.14 -6.95
N VAL A 65 -7.08 -10.33 -5.89
CA VAL A 65 -7.90 -9.12 -5.82
C VAL A 65 -7.51 -8.07 -6.86
N ILE A 66 -6.25 -8.06 -7.33
CA ILE A 66 -5.80 -7.05 -8.30
C ILE A 66 -5.70 -7.58 -9.72
N LYS A 67 -5.49 -8.89 -9.90
CA LYS A 67 -5.37 -9.47 -11.25
C LYS A 67 -6.70 -9.62 -11.97
N ASN A 68 -7.81 -9.59 -11.25
CA ASN A 68 -9.15 -9.79 -11.80
C ASN A 68 -9.89 -8.48 -12.05
N THR A 69 -9.20 -7.36 -12.04
CA THR A 69 -9.80 -6.07 -12.35
C THR A 69 -9.19 -5.49 -13.62
N ARG A 70 -10.00 -4.76 -14.39
CA ARG A 70 -9.56 -4.13 -15.63
C ARG A 70 -8.95 -2.75 -15.41
N MET A 71 -9.22 -2.15 -14.27
CA MET A 71 -8.68 -0.84 -13.94
C MET A 71 -7.30 -0.97 -13.31
N PRO A 72 -6.52 0.12 -13.26
CA PRO A 72 -5.29 0.13 -12.48
C PRO A 72 -5.57 -0.30 -11.04
N ALA A 73 -4.84 -1.30 -10.56
CA ALA A 73 -5.12 -1.94 -9.29
C ALA A 73 -3.85 -2.13 -8.48
N VAL A 74 -3.96 -1.85 -7.18
CA VAL A 74 -2.86 -2.00 -6.25
C VAL A 74 -3.31 -2.70 -4.98
N LEU A 75 -2.35 -3.35 -4.32
CA LEU A 75 -2.51 -3.93 -3.00
C LEU A 75 -1.47 -3.27 -2.09
N VAL A 76 -1.95 -2.57 -1.07
CA VAL A 76 -1.10 -1.83 -0.14
C VAL A 76 -0.93 -2.64 1.13
N GLU A 77 0.33 -3.03 1.42
CA GLU A 77 0.68 -3.70 2.66
C GLU A 77 1.13 -2.63 3.66
N ILE A 78 0.33 -2.42 4.70
CA ILE A 78 0.56 -1.35 5.68
C ILE A 78 1.44 -1.76 6.86
N GLY A 79 2.03 -2.93 6.78
CA GLY A 79 2.95 -3.45 7.77
C GLY A 79 2.69 -4.91 8.05
N PHE A 80 3.58 -5.50 8.85
CA PHE A 80 3.48 -6.91 9.24
C PHE A 80 2.87 -7.02 10.64
N LEU A 81 1.74 -7.72 10.74
CA LEU A 81 1.13 -8.01 12.06
C LEU A 81 2.08 -8.81 12.95
N THR A 82 2.99 -9.56 12.33
CA THR A 82 4.00 -10.35 13.03
C THR A 82 5.25 -9.54 13.38
N GLY A 83 5.42 -8.35 12.80
CA GLY A 83 6.60 -7.52 13.02
C GLY A 83 6.55 -6.76 14.34
N ARG A 84 7.67 -6.69 15.05
CA ARG A 84 7.72 -6.01 16.34
C ARG A 84 7.36 -4.53 16.23
N LEU A 85 7.93 -3.84 15.25
CA LEU A 85 7.65 -2.43 15.01
C LEU A 85 6.23 -2.21 14.49
N ASP A 86 5.89 -2.94 13.43
CA ASP A 86 4.62 -2.74 12.72
C ASP A 86 3.42 -3.10 13.59
N ALA A 87 3.51 -4.20 14.35
CA ALA A 87 2.42 -4.61 15.22
C ALA A 87 2.07 -3.52 16.23
N ARG A 88 3.09 -2.92 16.86
CA ARG A 88 2.90 -1.82 17.81
C ARG A 88 2.23 -0.61 17.19
N ARG A 89 2.68 -0.23 15.97
CA ARG A 89 2.13 0.92 15.27
C ARG A 89 0.69 0.69 14.84
N LEU A 90 0.41 -0.52 14.34
CA LEU A 90 -0.92 -0.86 13.84
C LEU A 90 -1.97 -0.95 14.96
N GLU A 91 -1.56 -1.15 16.21
CA GLU A 91 -2.47 -1.08 17.36
C GLU A 91 -3.00 0.33 17.61
N LYS A 92 -2.26 1.34 17.18
CA LYS A 92 -2.61 2.74 17.47
C LYS A 92 -3.57 3.27 16.41
N ILE A 93 -4.73 3.72 16.86
CA ILE A 93 -5.75 4.26 15.95
C ILE A 93 -5.24 5.47 15.18
N MET A 94 -4.42 6.32 15.81
CA MET A 94 -3.89 7.51 15.14
C MET A 94 -2.94 7.14 14.00
N HIS A 95 -2.16 6.08 14.18
CA HIS A 95 -1.29 5.59 13.11
C HIS A 95 -2.10 5.09 11.93
N ARG A 96 -3.15 4.30 12.20
CA ARG A 96 -4.04 3.81 11.12
C ARG A 96 -4.73 4.95 10.39
N LYS A 97 -5.16 5.99 11.11
CA LYS A 97 -5.75 7.17 10.49
C LYS A 97 -4.76 7.92 9.60
N ARG A 98 -3.50 8.05 10.04
CA ARG A 98 -2.46 8.67 9.22
C ARG A 98 -2.19 7.87 7.96
N LEU A 99 -2.16 6.55 8.07
CA LEU A 99 -1.99 5.68 6.89
C LEU A 99 -3.15 5.84 5.92
N ALA A 100 -4.38 5.85 6.42
CA ALA A 100 -5.56 6.03 5.58
C ALA A 100 -5.53 7.38 4.85
N TYR A 101 -5.16 8.44 5.55
CA TYR A 101 -5.01 9.76 4.95
C TYR A 101 -3.90 9.77 3.89
N ALA A 102 -2.77 9.13 4.18
CA ALA A 102 -1.65 9.06 3.26
C ALA A 102 -2.01 8.29 1.98
N ILE A 103 -2.74 7.19 2.12
CA ILE A 103 -3.23 6.42 0.97
C ILE A 103 -4.14 7.30 0.11
N SER A 104 -5.08 8.01 0.73
CA SER A 104 -5.96 8.93 0.01
C SER A 104 -5.17 9.98 -0.75
N LYS A 105 -4.14 10.54 -0.11
CA LYS A 105 -3.30 11.55 -0.74
C LYS A 105 -2.55 11.00 -1.95
N GLY A 106 -2.04 9.77 -1.83
CA GLY A 106 -1.39 9.10 -2.95
C GLY A 106 -2.33 8.87 -4.12
N ILE A 107 -3.56 8.46 -3.83
CA ILE A 107 -4.61 8.28 -4.84
C ILE A 107 -4.91 9.61 -5.55
N LEU A 108 -5.09 10.68 -4.79
CA LEU A 108 -5.38 12.01 -5.35
C LEU A 108 -4.24 12.50 -6.23
N GLU A 109 -2.99 12.31 -5.82
CA GLU A 109 -1.83 12.65 -6.63
C GLU A 109 -1.81 11.89 -7.95
N TYR A 110 -2.14 10.60 -7.88
CA TYR A 110 -2.23 9.75 -9.07
C TYR A 110 -3.32 10.26 -10.02
N LEU A 111 -4.51 10.52 -9.49
CA LEU A 111 -5.64 11.00 -10.31
C LEU A 111 -5.32 12.33 -10.97
N ASP A 112 -4.61 13.19 -10.28
CA ASP A 112 -4.19 14.50 -10.82
C ASP A 112 -3.22 14.32 -11.99
N LYS A 113 -2.38 13.30 -11.95
CA LYS A 113 -1.41 13.02 -13.01
C LYS A 113 -2.05 12.41 -14.27
N VAL A 114 -3.04 11.55 -14.11
CA VAL A 114 -3.62 10.79 -15.23
C VAL A 114 -4.94 11.38 -15.73
N GLY A 115 -5.54 12.24 -14.93
CA GLY A 115 -6.76 12.94 -15.29
C GLY A 115 -6.45 14.27 -15.95
#